data_69385331f1c28f8599b94a6ae6a4fc16
#
_entry.id   69385331f1c28f8599b94a6ae6a4fc16
#
_cell.length_a   1.000
_cell.length_b   1.000
_cell.length_c   1.000
_cell.angle_alpha   90.00
_cell.angle_beta   90.00
_cell.angle_gamma   90.00
#
_symmetry.space_group_name_H-M   'P 1'
#
loop_
_entity.id
_entity.type
_entity.pdbx_description
1 polymer ?
#
loop_
_entity_poly.entity_id
_entity_poly.type
_entity_poly.pdbx_seq_one_letter_code
_entity_poly.pdbx_strand_id
1 'polypeptide(L)'
;MAVGERLDFKGPLPKYPWEPNKHDHICLIAGGTGITPMYQLARAIFSNPDDKTKVTLVYGNISEEDILLKRELDKLENTYPRRFSAFYLLDKPPEGWTQGKGYVTKELLKTVLPEPKTENMKIFVCGPPGMYKAVSGLKPNPKEQGELSGILKELGYNKDQVYKF
;
A
#
# COMPACT_ATOMS: atom_id res chain seq x y z
N MET A 1 -6.94 -24.92 4.46
CA MET A 1 -6.61 -25.28 5.07
C MET A 1 -6.64 -25.30 5.43
N ALA A 2 -6.96 -25.12 5.28
CA ALA A 2 -6.85 -25.34 5.95
C ALA A 2 -6.85 -25.21 6.26
N VAL A 3 -7.25 -24.96 6.09
CA VAL A 3 -7.01 -24.99 6.75
C VAL A 3 -6.78 -24.73 7.09
N GLY A 4 -6.85 -24.78 6.82
CA GLY A 4 -6.46 -24.68 7.52
C GLY A 4 -6.15 -24.46 7.56
N GLU A 5 -6.17 -24.21 7.47
CA GLU A 5 -5.51 -24.11 7.83
C GLU A 5 -4.94 -23.77 7.83
N ARG A 6 -4.89 -23.83 7.62
CA ARG A 6 -4.10 -23.48 7.87
C ARG A 6 -3.42 -23.20 7.40
N LEU A 7 -3.35 -22.86 7.14
CA LEU A 7 -2.53 -22.55 6.94
C LEU A 7 -1.93 -22.21 6.51
N ASP A 8 -1.78 -22.53 6.27
CA ASP A 8 -1.24 -22.16 6.17
C ASP A 8 -1.06 -21.40 5.67
N PHE A 9 -1.23 -20.90 5.65
CA PHE A 9 -1.11 -20.07 5.47
C PHE A 9 -0.39 -19.28 5.43
N LYS A 10 -0.38 -18.94 5.26
CA LYS A 10 0.75 -18.19 5.28
C LYS A 10 0.76 -16.99 4.44
N GLY A 11 0.01 -16.09 4.70
CA GLY A 11 -0.06 -14.85 3.99
C GLY A 11 1.10 -13.94 4.34
N PRO A 12 1.24 -12.79 3.64
CA PRO A 12 2.26 -11.78 3.94
C PRO A 12 2.12 -11.14 5.31
N LEU A 13 0.98 -11.24 5.94
CA LEU A 13 0.79 -10.67 7.28
C LEU A 13 1.80 -11.17 8.30
N PRO A 14 2.22 -12.46 8.28
CA PRO A 14 3.27 -12.90 9.19
C PRO A 14 4.58 -12.14 9.04
N LYS A 15 4.80 -11.50 7.89
CA LYS A 15 6.01 -10.72 7.66
C LYS A 15 5.98 -9.37 8.36
N TYR A 16 4.80 -8.87 8.62
CA TYR A 16 4.61 -7.62 9.36
C TYR A 16 3.44 -7.81 10.32
N PRO A 17 3.71 -8.20 11.57
CA PRO A 17 2.64 -8.43 12.55
C PRO A 17 1.82 -7.17 12.77
N TRP A 18 0.51 -7.28 12.68
CA TRP A 18 -0.38 -6.14 12.89
C TRP A 18 -1.11 -6.28 14.23
N GLU A 19 -1.20 -5.14 14.92
CA GLU A 19 -1.98 -5.05 16.14
C GLU A 19 -2.90 -3.83 15.99
N PRO A 20 -4.11 -3.85 16.57
CA PRO A 20 -5.03 -2.71 16.48
C PRO A 20 -4.37 -1.41 16.93
N ASN A 21 -4.53 -0.38 16.12
CA ASN A 21 -4.00 0.96 16.41
C ASN A 21 -2.48 1.02 16.57
N LYS A 22 -1.76 0.08 15.96
CA LYS A 22 -0.32 0.08 15.95
C LYS A 22 0.24 1.37 15.33
N HIS A 23 -0.40 1.83 14.28
CA HIS A 23 -0.09 3.12 13.64
C HIS A 23 -1.39 3.91 13.52
N ASP A 24 -1.29 5.23 13.53
CA ASP A 24 -2.46 6.09 13.35
C ASP A 24 -2.87 6.18 11.89
N HIS A 25 -1.89 6.12 11.00
CA HIS A 25 -2.11 6.22 9.56
C HIS A 25 -1.11 5.33 8.84
N ILE A 26 -1.61 4.49 7.95
CA ILE A 26 -0.73 3.71 7.08
C ILE A 26 -1.00 4.09 5.63
N CYS A 27 0.06 4.02 4.82
CA CYS A 27 -0.03 4.32 3.40
C CYS A 27 0.46 3.09 2.65
N LEU A 28 -0.35 2.61 1.71
CA LEU A 28 -0.07 1.39 0.97
C LEU A 28 0.22 1.77 -0.48
N ILE A 29 1.43 1.47 -0.96
CA ILE A 29 1.82 1.73 -2.34
C ILE A 29 1.98 0.39 -3.02
N ALA A 30 1.03 0.06 -3.90
CA ALA A 30 0.96 -1.26 -4.53
C ALA A 30 1.00 -1.18 -6.04
N GLY A 31 1.56 -2.22 -6.66
CA GLY A 31 1.57 -2.37 -8.11
C GLY A 31 1.20 -3.79 -8.48
N GLY A 32 0.23 -3.96 -9.40
CA GLY A 32 -0.18 -5.27 -9.89
C GLY A 32 -0.57 -6.22 -8.77
N THR A 33 0.05 -7.40 -8.74
CA THR A 33 -0.27 -8.41 -7.72
C THR A 33 0.18 -8.01 -6.32
N GLY A 34 0.97 -6.94 -6.19
CA GLY A 34 1.38 -6.42 -4.88
C GLY A 34 0.24 -5.91 -4.03
N ILE A 35 -0.97 -5.83 -4.58
CA ILE A 35 -2.17 -5.43 -3.82
C ILE A 35 -2.56 -6.49 -2.78
N THR A 36 -2.21 -7.77 -2.99
CA THR A 36 -2.67 -8.85 -2.13
C THR A 36 -2.28 -8.66 -0.66
N PRO A 37 -1.00 -8.43 -0.32
CA PRO A 37 -0.67 -8.18 1.09
C PRO A 37 -1.27 -6.88 1.63
N MET A 38 -1.42 -5.88 0.76
CA MET A 38 -2.03 -4.61 1.16
C MET A 38 -3.49 -4.79 1.52
N TYR A 39 -4.23 -5.55 0.71
CA TYR A 39 -5.63 -5.82 0.98
C TYR A 39 -5.81 -6.63 2.27
N GLN A 40 -4.94 -7.61 2.51
CA GLN A 40 -5.00 -8.40 3.74
C GLN A 40 -4.81 -7.51 4.97
N LEU A 41 -3.87 -6.58 4.89
CA LEU A 41 -3.62 -5.64 5.98
C LEU A 41 -4.83 -4.71 6.19
N ALA A 42 -5.36 -4.14 5.11
CA ALA A 42 -6.53 -3.28 5.20
C ALA A 42 -7.74 -4.03 5.76
N ARG A 43 -7.93 -5.26 5.33
CA ARG A 43 -9.04 -6.08 5.81
C ARG A 43 -8.92 -6.37 7.30
N ALA A 44 -7.71 -6.65 7.77
CA ALA A 44 -7.48 -6.86 9.19
C ALA A 44 -7.85 -5.62 10.01
N ILE A 45 -7.50 -4.44 9.49
CA ILE A 45 -7.79 -3.18 10.15
C ILE A 45 -9.31 -2.93 10.20
N PHE A 46 -9.98 -3.03 9.06
CA PHE A 46 -11.39 -2.66 8.97
C PHE A 46 -12.36 -3.72 9.50
N SER A 47 -11.90 -4.95 9.68
CA SER A 47 -12.73 -5.98 10.30
C SER A 47 -12.73 -5.90 11.83
N ASN A 48 -11.85 -5.10 12.41
CA ASN A 48 -11.76 -4.93 13.86
C ASN A 48 -12.32 -3.55 14.25
N PRO A 49 -13.48 -3.49 14.92
CA PRO A 49 -14.11 -2.21 15.25
C PRO A 49 -13.28 -1.36 16.22
N ASP A 50 -12.33 -1.98 16.93
CA ASP A 50 -11.47 -1.25 17.86
C ASP A 50 -10.28 -0.59 17.17
N ASP A 51 -9.98 -0.97 15.94
CA ASP A 51 -8.88 -0.39 15.18
C ASP A 51 -9.34 0.86 14.46
N LYS A 52 -8.73 2.00 14.76
CA LYS A 52 -9.10 3.30 14.19
C LYS A 52 -8.10 3.81 13.17
N THR A 53 -7.17 2.97 12.74
CA THR A 53 -6.14 3.34 11.77
C THR A 53 -6.75 3.87 10.47
N LYS A 54 -6.16 4.94 9.94
CA LYS A 54 -6.51 5.46 8.62
C LYS A 54 -5.62 4.78 7.58
N VAL A 55 -6.18 4.53 6.40
CA VAL A 55 -5.48 3.85 5.32
C VAL A 55 -5.59 4.65 4.04
N THR A 56 -4.44 4.95 3.43
CA THR A 56 -4.36 5.58 2.12
C THR A 56 -3.70 4.58 1.17
N LEU A 57 -4.35 4.28 0.05
CA LEU A 57 -3.85 3.33 -0.94
C LEU A 57 -3.50 4.06 -2.23
N VAL A 58 -2.29 3.81 -2.75
CA VAL A 58 -1.90 4.23 -4.09
C VAL A 58 -1.62 2.94 -4.87
N TYR A 59 -2.40 2.69 -5.92
CA TYR A 59 -2.40 1.41 -6.60
C TYR A 59 -2.21 1.59 -8.09
N GLY A 60 -1.09 1.12 -8.62
CA GLY A 60 -0.74 1.26 -10.03
C GLY A 60 -0.96 -0.02 -10.82
N ASN A 61 -1.48 0.12 -12.02
CA ASN A 61 -1.69 -0.98 -12.97
C ASN A 61 -1.48 -0.47 -14.39
N ILE A 62 -1.43 -1.39 -15.36
CA ILE A 62 -1.26 -1.01 -16.75
C ILE A 62 -2.59 -0.51 -17.30
N SER A 63 -3.66 -1.29 -17.14
CA SER A 63 -4.99 -0.92 -17.62
C SER A 63 -6.03 -1.16 -16.54
N GLU A 64 -7.24 -0.65 -16.76
CA GLU A 64 -8.34 -0.82 -15.81
C GLU A 64 -8.65 -2.28 -15.58
N GLU A 65 -8.53 -3.11 -16.61
CA GLU A 65 -8.79 -4.55 -16.51
C GLU A 65 -7.81 -5.28 -15.61
N ASP A 66 -6.63 -4.70 -15.41
CA ASP A 66 -5.60 -5.31 -14.56
C ASP A 66 -5.79 -5.01 -13.08
N ILE A 67 -6.74 -4.14 -12.73
CA ILE A 67 -6.97 -3.78 -11.32
C ILE A 67 -7.61 -4.94 -10.57
N LEU A 68 -6.80 -5.60 -9.76
CA LEU A 68 -7.26 -6.70 -8.92
C LEU A 68 -7.99 -6.16 -7.70
N LEU A 69 -8.99 -6.90 -7.23
CA LEU A 69 -9.69 -6.56 -5.98
C LEU A 69 -10.41 -5.20 -6.00
N LYS A 70 -10.67 -4.65 -7.19
CA LYS A 70 -11.29 -3.33 -7.27
C LYS A 70 -12.64 -3.26 -6.56
N ARG A 71 -13.46 -4.29 -6.73
CA ARG A 71 -14.77 -4.33 -6.08
C ARG A 71 -14.63 -4.31 -4.55
N GLU A 72 -13.68 -5.08 -4.03
CA GLU A 72 -13.42 -5.16 -2.61
C GLU A 72 -12.89 -3.84 -2.07
N LEU A 73 -12.01 -3.19 -2.83
CA LEU A 73 -11.46 -1.90 -2.45
C LEU A 73 -12.51 -0.80 -2.51
N ASP A 74 -13.36 -0.80 -3.54
CA ASP A 74 -14.46 0.16 -3.63
C ASP A 74 -15.42 0.00 -2.46
N LYS A 75 -15.68 -1.23 -2.05
CA LYS A 75 -16.55 -1.51 -0.91
C LYS A 75 -15.97 -0.94 0.38
N LEU A 76 -14.67 -1.07 0.58
CA LEU A 76 -14.01 -0.48 1.74
C LEU A 76 -14.10 1.03 1.72
N GLU A 77 -13.86 1.65 0.58
CA GLU A 77 -13.94 3.10 0.46
C GLU A 77 -15.35 3.62 0.70
N ASN A 78 -16.36 2.92 0.18
CA ASN A 78 -17.76 3.31 0.37
C ASN A 78 -18.21 3.11 1.81
N THR A 79 -17.70 2.09 2.49
CA THR A 79 -18.08 1.79 3.88
C THR A 79 -17.34 2.69 4.87
N TYR A 80 -16.07 3.03 4.59
CA TYR A 80 -15.22 3.80 5.48
C TYR A 80 -14.63 5.02 4.79
N PRO A 81 -15.45 5.92 4.23
CA PRO A 81 -14.95 7.02 3.39
C PRO A 81 -14.03 8.00 4.10
N ARG A 82 -14.11 8.08 5.43
CA ARG A 82 -13.24 8.98 6.20
C ARG A 82 -11.93 8.33 6.61
N ARG A 83 -11.83 7.01 6.49
CA ARG A 83 -10.66 6.27 6.94
C ARG A 83 -9.92 5.57 5.82
N PHE A 84 -10.58 5.24 4.72
CA PHE A 84 -9.96 4.56 3.59
C PHE A 84 -10.10 5.40 2.33
N SER A 85 -8.96 5.75 1.73
CA SER A 85 -8.91 6.48 0.46
C SER A 85 -8.04 5.69 -0.51
N ALA A 86 -8.51 5.52 -1.73
CA ALA A 86 -7.78 4.80 -2.77
C ALA A 86 -7.55 5.70 -3.97
N PHE A 87 -6.31 5.69 -4.48
CA PHE A 87 -5.91 6.44 -5.67
C PHE A 87 -5.37 5.45 -6.68
N TYR A 88 -5.99 5.39 -7.85
CA TYR A 88 -5.63 4.44 -8.90
C TYR A 88 -4.83 5.13 -9.99
N LEU A 89 -3.75 4.48 -10.41
CA LEU A 89 -2.91 4.96 -11.50
C LEU A 89 -2.93 3.93 -12.62
N LEU A 90 -3.14 4.38 -13.85
CA LEU A 90 -3.11 3.49 -15.01
C LEU A 90 -2.12 4.00 -16.04
N ASP A 91 -1.28 3.09 -16.54
CA ASP A 91 -0.34 3.41 -17.61
C ASP A 91 -1.10 3.63 -18.92
N LYS A 92 -2.15 2.84 -19.14
CA LYS A 92 -3.01 2.94 -20.32
C LYS A 92 -4.46 3.12 -19.89
N PRO A 93 -4.86 4.33 -19.47
CA PRO A 93 -6.21 4.54 -18.97
C PRO A 93 -7.24 4.56 -20.10
N PRO A 94 -8.48 4.12 -19.80
CA PRO A 94 -9.55 4.22 -20.78
C PRO A 94 -10.00 5.67 -20.97
N GLU A 95 -10.75 5.91 -22.04
CA GLU A 95 -11.33 7.22 -22.26
C GLU A 95 -12.24 7.59 -21.10
N GLY A 96 -12.16 8.82 -20.65
CA GLY A 96 -12.96 9.28 -19.53
C GLY A 96 -12.38 8.95 -18.15
N TRP A 97 -11.19 8.35 -18.10
CA TRP A 97 -10.54 8.05 -16.83
C TRP A 97 -10.20 9.34 -16.09
N THR A 98 -10.69 9.45 -14.84
CA THR A 98 -10.54 10.68 -14.05
C THR A 98 -9.48 10.59 -12.96
N GLN A 99 -8.88 9.42 -12.77
CA GLN A 99 -7.84 9.21 -11.77
C GLN A 99 -6.46 9.42 -12.37
N GLY A 100 -5.41 8.97 -11.69
CA GLY A 100 -4.06 9.20 -12.11
C GLY A 100 -3.64 8.43 -13.35
N LYS A 101 -2.65 8.95 -14.06
CA LYS A 101 -2.11 8.33 -15.25
C LYS A 101 -0.61 8.15 -15.09
N GLY A 102 -0.11 7.03 -15.59
CA GLY A 102 1.31 6.74 -15.59
C GLY A 102 1.78 6.10 -14.30
N TYR A 103 3.05 6.31 -13.99
CA TYR A 103 3.66 5.71 -12.81
C TYR A 103 3.45 6.57 -11.57
N VAL A 104 3.76 5.98 -10.41
CA VAL A 104 3.74 6.72 -9.16
C VAL A 104 4.76 7.86 -9.26
N THR A 105 4.31 9.09 -9.01
CA THR A 105 5.18 10.26 -9.10
C THR A 105 5.42 10.88 -7.73
N LYS A 106 6.50 11.67 -7.66
CA LYS A 106 6.83 12.42 -6.46
C LYS A 106 5.70 13.38 -6.08
N GLU A 107 5.14 14.06 -7.08
CA GLU A 107 4.05 15.01 -6.88
C GLU A 107 2.81 14.35 -6.29
N LEU A 108 2.44 13.18 -6.81
CA LEU A 108 1.29 12.45 -6.30
C LEU A 108 1.50 12.05 -4.84
N LEU A 109 2.64 11.45 -4.54
CA LEU A 109 2.92 11.00 -3.18
C LEU A 109 2.99 12.17 -2.21
N LYS A 110 3.55 13.30 -2.64
CA LYS A 110 3.59 14.49 -1.82
C LYS A 110 2.18 14.98 -1.48
N THR A 111 1.25 14.82 -2.42
CA THR A 111 -0.13 15.27 -2.25
C THR A 111 -0.93 14.35 -1.34
N VAL A 112 -0.78 13.03 -1.48
CA VAL A 112 -1.66 12.06 -0.81
C VAL A 112 -1.09 11.50 0.49
N LEU A 113 0.22 11.52 0.69
CA LEU A 113 0.82 11.00 1.91
C LEU A 113 0.90 12.08 2.99
N PRO A 114 0.83 11.69 4.27
CA PRO A 114 1.08 12.64 5.35
C PRO A 114 2.53 13.11 5.30
N GLU A 115 2.81 14.25 5.91
CA GLU A 115 4.15 14.80 5.93
C GLU A 115 5.14 13.86 6.60
N PRO A 116 6.44 13.88 6.19
CA PRO A 116 7.43 12.98 6.79
C PRO A 116 7.60 13.12 8.30
N LYS A 117 7.31 14.28 8.85
CA LYS A 117 7.40 14.51 10.29
C LYS A 117 6.19 13.99 11.07
N THR A 118 5.18 13.45 10.38
CA THR A 118 3.99 12.90 11.02
C THR A 118 4.38 11.72 11.92
N GLU A 119 3.92 11.75 13.15
CA GLU A 119 4.21 10.68 14.09
C GLU A 119 3.29 9.49 13.89
N ASN A 120 3.81 8.32 14.21
CA ASN A 120 3.04 7.08 14.21
C ASN A 120 2.38 6.75 12.87
N MET A 121 3.11 6.96 11.79
CA MET A 121 2.67 6.57 10.45
C MET A 121 3.65 5.56 9.85
N LYS A 122 3.16 4.75 8.92
CA LYS A 122 3.99 3.75 8.26
C LYS A 122 3.59 3.67 6.79
N ILE A 123 4.58 3.51 5.93
CA ILE A 123 4.39 3.37 4.49
C ILE A 123 4.80 1.96 4.09
N PHE A 124 3.91 1.26 3.39
CA PHE A 124 4.17 -0.09 2.90
C PHE A 124 4.26 -0.08 1.39
N VAL A 125 5.24 -0.77 0.84
CA VAL A 125 5.47 -0.85 -0.60
C VAL A 125 5.48 -2.32 -1.04
N CYS A 126 4.74 -2.64 -2.09
CA CYS A 126 4.75 -3.98 -2.68
C CYS A 126 4.39 -3.90 -4.16
N GLY A 127 5.27 -4.38 -5.01
CA GLY A 127 5.04 -4.36 -6.44
C GLY A 127 6.21 -4.94 -7.20
N PRO A 128 6.26 -4.72 -8.52
CA PRO A 128 7.39 -5.20 -9.30
C PRO A 128 8.68 -4.45 -8.96
N PRO A 129 9.85 -5.02 -9.33
CA PRO A 129 11.13 -4.39 -8.98
C PRO A 129 11.27 -2.93 -9.41
N GLY A 130 10.70 -2.58 -10.56
CA GLY A 130 10.75 -1.20 -11.04
C GLY A 130 10.07 -0.23 -10.09
N MET A 131 8.97 -0.63 -9.46
CA MET A 131 8.27 0.20 -8.49
C MET A 131 9.10 0.37 -7.23
N TYR A 132 9.69 -0.71 -6.70
CA TYR A 132 10.58 -0.60 -5.55
C TYR A 132 11.71 0.36 -5.82
N LYS A 133 12.36 0.20 -6.97
CA LYS A 133 13.50 1.03 -7.33
C LYS A 133 13.12 2.51 -7.40
N ALA A 134 11.97 2.81 -7.97
CA ALA A 134 11.51 4.19 -8.13
C ALA A 134 11.05 4.81 -6.81
N VAL A 135 10.36 4.06 -5.98
CA VAL A 135 9.64 4.58 -4.80
C VAL A 135 10.47 4.49 -3.52
N SER A 136 11.04 3.33 -3.25
CA SER A 136 11.62 3.06 -1.93
C SER A 136 13.02 2.47 -1.96
N GLY A 137 13.51 2.05 -3.12
CA GLY A 137 14.73 1.28 -3.22
C GLY A 137 14.42 -0.20 -3.13
N LEU A 138 15.31 -1.01 -3.71
CA LEU A 138 15.15 -2.45 -3.76
C LEU A 138 15.52 -3.11 -2.44
N LYS A 139 14.97 -4.29 -2.21
CA LYS A 139 15.41 -5.15 -1.11
C LYS A 139 16.60 -5.98 -1.61
N PRO A 140 17.69 -6.05 -0.84
CA PRO A 140 18.83 -6.89 -1.27
C PRO A 140 18.49 -8.38 -1.27
N ASN A 141 17.56 -8.80 -0.42
CA ASN A 141 17.04 -10.18 -0.38
C ASN A 141 15.70 -10.16 0.37
N PRO A 142 14.94 -11.28 0.36
CA PRO A 142 13.62 -11.30 1.01
C PRO A 142 13.62 -11.03 2.51
N LYS A 143 14.76 -11.17 3.16
CA LYS A 143 14.85 -11.00 4.62
C LYS A 143 15.27 -9.62 5.06
N GLU A 144 15.85 -8.82 4.17
CA GLU A 144 16.38 -7.51 4.52
C GLU A 144 15.64 -6.41 3.79
N GLN A 145 15.40 -5.31 4.50
CA GLN A 145 14.71 -4.15 3.91
C GLN A 145 15.60 -3.37 2.95
N GLY A 146 16.89 -3.33 3.20
CA GLY A 146 17.82 -2.55 2.39
C GLY A 146 17.73 -1.07 2.68
N GLU A 147 18.48 -0.28 1.93
CA GLU A 147 18.50 1.16 2.09
C GLU A 147 17.26 1.81 1.51
N LEU A 148 16.84 2.92 2.10
CA LEU A 148 15.76 3.72 1.54
C LEU A 148 16.33 4.64 0.47
N SER A 149 15.72 4.63 -0.72
CA SER A 149 16.11 5.50 -1.82
C SER A 149 14.86 5.87 -2.62
N GLY A 150 15.03 6.58 -3.72
CA GLY A 150 13.92 6.92 -4.59
C GLY A 150 13.04 8.03 -4.05
N ILE A 151 11.79 8.04 -4.49
CA ILE A 151 10.86 9.13 -4.21
C ILE A 151 10.66 9.37 -2.71
N LEU A 152 10.49 8.30 -1.93
CA LEU A 152 10.23 8.45 -0.50
C LEU A 152 11.39 9.11 0.23
N LYS A 153 12.62 8.75 -0.14
CA LYS A 153 13.78 9.39 0.42
C LYS A 153 13.85 10.86 0.02
N GLU A 154 13.56 11.16 -1.24
CA GLU A 154 13.58 12.53 -1.74
C GLU A 154 12.56 13.42 -1.03
N LEU A 155 11.42 12.85 -0.64
CA LEU A 155 10.38 13.58 0.07
C LEU A 155 10.70 13.80 1.55
N GLY A 156 11.73 13.13 2.06
CA GLY A 156 12.17 13.34 3.44
C GLY A 156 11.78 12.26 4.43
N TYR A 157 11.19 11.16 3.96
CA TYR A 157 10.87 10.03 4.85
C TYR A 157 12.15 9.31 5.24
N ASN A 158 12.13 8.66 6.40
CA ASN A 158 13.28 7.88 6.85
C ASN A 158 12.98 6.38 6.76
N LYS A 159 14.04 5.59 6.88
CA LYS A 159 13.97 4.14 6.72
C LYS A 159 12.98 3.49 7.68
N ASP A 160 12.85 4.02 8.89
CA ASP A 160 11.97 3.44 9.90
C ASP A 160 10.49 3.63 9.58
N GLN A 161 10.17 4.57 8.70
CA GLN A 161 8.79 4.85 8.30
C GLN A 161 8.31 3.97 7.15
N VAL A 162 9.22 3.22 6.51
CA VAL A 162 8.92 2.47 5.29
C VAL A 162 9.17 0.99 5.48
N TYR A 163 8.18 0.17 5.08
CA TYR A 163 8.31 -1.28 5.09
C TYR A 163 8.07 -1.82 3.67
N LYS A 164 9.01 -2.60 3.17
CA LYS A 164 8.90 -3.23 1.84
C LYS A 164 8.53 -4.69 2.03
N PHE A 165 7.42 -5.08 1.46
CA PHE A 165 6.98 -6.48 1.52
C PHE A 165 7.85 -7.42 0.69
#